data_ac5d6f7292ed4e6e17b961f52ca0bc45
#
_entry.id   ac5d6f7292ed4e6e17b961f52ca0bc45
#
_cell.length_a   1.000
_cell.length_b   1.000
_cell.length_c   1.000
_cell.angle_alpha   90.00
_cell.angle_beta   90.00
_cell.angle_gamma   90.00
#
_symmetry.space_group_name_H-M   'P 1'
#
loop_
_entity.id
_entity.type
_entity.pdbx_description
1 polymer ?
#
loop_
_entity_poly.entity_id
_entity_poly.type
_entity_poly.pdbx_seq_one_letter_code
_entity_poly.pdbx_strand_id
1 'polypeptide(L)'
;MINNFFICFKLFFETGRVKSFFNIFRGKIKFYGKSIIQECKICGNISFSENVKINNSFLSGNISIGRFSSINGPNTSIISSESGNVKIGSFCSIARGVQIQEFNHKFNRTSSYYIGQNIFNKPRIFDTESKGDIIIEDDVWIGANCIILSGVKISRGAIIAAGSVVIKDVAPYSIIAGVPAKQIKKRFSEKTIELLEKSKWWTWDISKIKENEQFFLKERS
;
A
#
# COMPACT_ATOMS: atom_id res chain seq x y z
N MET A 1 24.21 6.53 13.54
CA MET A 1 23.32 7.63 13.96
C MET A 1 23.45 8.88 13.08
N ILE A 2 24.63 9.29 12.66
CA ILE A 2 24.86 10.53 11.87
C ILE A 2 24.22 10.48 10.48
N ASN A 3 24.22 9.34 9.78
CA ASN A 3 23.63 9.23 8.44
C ASN A 3 22.10 9.39 8.39
N ASN A 4 21.37 9.05 9.44
CA ASN A 4 19.90 9.18 9.46
C ASN A 4 19.45 10.63 9.66
N PHE A 5 20.23 11.43 10.40
CA PHE A 5 19.94 12.85 10.61
C PHE A 5 20.09 13.65 9.30
N PHE A 6 21.11 13.35 8.50
CA PHE A 6 21.34 14.00 7.21
C PHE A 6 20.24 13.66 6.17
N ILE A 7 19.76 12.42 6.16
CA ILE A 7 18.66 12.02 5.27
C ILE A 7 17.35 12.73 5.64
N CYS A 8 17.02 12.82 6.92
CA CYS A 8 15.84 13.57 7.38
C CYS A 8 15.93 15.07 7.03
N PHE A 9 17.11 15.67 7.17
CA PHE A 9 17.35 17.09 6.87
C PHE A 9 17.26 17.36 5.37
N LYS A 10 17.84 16.50 4.52
CA LYS A 10 17.76 16.60 3.06
C LYS A 10 16.31 16.49 2.56
N LEU A 11 15.54 15.54 3.09
CA LEU A 11 14.12 15.36 2.75
C LEU A 11 13.25 16.55 3.19
N PHE A 12 13.58 17.21 4.30
CA PHE A 12 12.92 18.45 4.73
C PHE A 12 13.03 19.55 3.67
N PHE A 13 14.21 19.73 3.07
CA PHE A 13 14.42 20.73 2.01
C PHE A 13 13.78 20.34 0.68
N GLU A 14 13.79 19.05 0.30
CA GLU A 14 13.24 18.57 -0.98
C GLU A 14 11.71 18.49 -0.98
N THR A 15 11.09 18.18 0.17
CA THR A 15 9.64 17.95 0.25
C THR A 15 8.87 19.07 0.94
N GLY A 16 9.55 19.95 1.65
CA GLY A 16 8.97 21.07 2.40
C GLY A 16 8.02 20.69 3.54
N ARG A 17 7.87 19.41 3.87
CA ARG A 17 7.01 18.96 4.99
C ARG A 17 7.38 17.57 5.50
N VAL A 18 8.44 17.45 6.26
CA VAL A 18 8.61 16.33 7.20
C VAL A 18 8.20 16.85 8.58
N LYS A 19 7.00 16.52 9.05
CA LYS A 19 6.45 17.08 10.29
C LYS A 19 6.93 16.40 11.58
N SER A 20 7.83 15.40 11.53
CA SER A 20 8.30 14.70 12.74
C SER A 20 9.77 14.30 12.63
N PHE A 21 10.52 14.52 13.72
CA PHE A 21 11.91 14.09 13.87
C PHE A 21 12.09 12.57 14.09
N PHE A 22 11.00 11.79 14.13
CA PHE A 22 11.02 10.36 14.44
C PHE A 22 10.96 9.44 13.22
N ASN A 23 11.06 9.98 11.99
CA ASN A 23 11.13 9.13 10.81
C ASN A 23 12.53 8.51 10.62
N ILE A 24 12.55 7.22 10.28
CA ILE A 24 13.78 6.50 9.92
C ILE A 24 13.71 6.15 8.45
N PHE A 25 14.65 6.67 7.65
CA PHE A 25 14.76 6.37 6.23
C PHE A 25 16.06 5.62 5.95
N ARG A 26 15.97 4.47 5.23
CA ARG A 26 17.12 3.68 4.78
C ARG A 26 16.90 3.19 3.35
N GLY A 27 17.86 3.40 2.46
CA GLY A 27 17.80 2.94 1.07
C GLY A 27 17.47 4.08 0.08
N LYS A 28 16.86 3.73 -1.05
CA LYS A 28 16.51 4.68 -2.11
C LYS A 28 15.07 5.18 -1.95
N ILE A 29 14.91 6.36 -1.38
CA ILE A 29 13.59 6.96 -1.16
C ILE A 29 13.40 8.11 -2.14
N LYS A 30 12.32 8.07 -2.95
CA LYS A 30 12.01 9.07 -3.96
C LYS A 30 10.66 9.74 -3.67
N PHE A 31 10.61 11.06 -3.78
CA PHE A 31 9.39 11.85 -3.69
C PHE A 31 9.17 12.60 -5.01
N TYR A 32 8.01 12.42 -5.62
CA TYR A 32 7.61 13.11 -6.84
C TYR A 32 6.69 14.31 -6.58
N GLY A 33 6.55 14.72 -5.31
CA GLY A 33 5.78 15.86 -4.87
C GLY A 33 5.76 15.96 -3.36
N LYS A 34 5.04 16.96 -2.84
CA LYS A 34 4.88 17.14 -1.39
C LYS A 34 4.14 15.96 -0.77
N SER A 35 4.66 15.42 0.31
CA SER A 35 4.06 14.32 1.07
C SER A 35 4.22 14.56 2.56
N ILE A 36 3.32 14.00 3.38
CA ILE A 36 3.35 14.10 4.84
C ILE A 36 3.69 12.72 5.39
N ILE A 37 4.86 12.58 6.01
CA ILE A 37 5.30 11.32 6.61
C ILE A 37 5.66 11.58 8.07
N GLN A 38 5.01 10.86 8.98
CA GLN A 38 5.13 11.07 10.42
C GLN A 38 5.34 9.73 11.12
N GLU A 39 6.34 9.66 12.01
CA GLU A 39 6.61 8.51 12.88
C GLU A 39 6.76 7.18 12.13
N CYS A 40 7.37 7.21 10.94
CA CYS A 40 7.49 6.04 10.08
C CYS A 40 8.91 5.48 10.05
N LYS A 41 9.00 4.16 9.89
CA LYS A 41 10.24 3.48 9.51
C LYS A 41 10.11 3.01 8.05
N ILE A 42 10.95 3.57 7.19
CA ILE A 42 10.90 3.37 5.74
C ILE A 42 12.25 2.86 5.25
N CYS A 43 12.29 1.64 4.71
CA CYS A 43 13.51 0.95 4.33
C CYS A 43 13.38 0.33 2.94
N GLY A 44 14.37 0.52 2.06
CA GLY A 44 14.39 -0.14 0.75
C GLY A 44 14.32 0.83 -0.42
N ASN A 45 13.64 0.44 -1.50
CA ASN A 45 13.46 1.23 -2.71
C ASN A 45 11.99 1.69 -2.79
N ILE A 46 11.71 2.89 -2.25
CA ILE A 46 10.33 3.34 -2.07
C ILE A 46 10.11 4.65 -2.77
N SER A 47 8.99 4.75 -3.50
CA SER A 47 8.59 5.96 -4.21
C SER A 47 7.21 6.44 -3.78
N PHE A 48 7.11 7.74 -3.60
CA PHE A 48 5.89 8.45 -3.22
C PHE A 48 5.52 9.46 -4.32
N SER A 49 4.30 9.36 -4.81
CA SER A 49 3.72 10.42 -5.65
C SER A 49 3.33 11.63 -4.79
N GLU A 50 2.71 12.63 -5.40
CA GLU A 50 2.30 13.84 -4.70
C GLU A 50 1.19 13.62 -3.66
N ASN A 51 1.19 14.39 -2.60
CA ASN A 51 0.15 14.45 -1.58
C ASN A 51 -0.13 13.11 -0.85
N VAL A 52 0.86 12.22 -0.82
CA VAL A 52 0.79 11.00 -0.01
C VAL A 52 0.89 11.35 1.47
N LYS A 53 0.08 10.70 2.30
CA LYS A 53 0.07 10.85 3.76
C LYS A 53 0.35 9.52 4.42
N ILE A 54 1.38 9.43 5.25
CA ILE A 54 1.70 8.21 6.01
C ILE A 54 1.98 8.57 7.46
N ASN A 55 1.35 7.85 8.34
CA ASN A 55 1.50 8.04 9.78
C ASN A 55 1.77 6.71 10.48
N ASN A 56 2.75 6.69 11.38
CA ASN A 56 3.09 5.61 12.31
C ASN A 56 3.06 4.21 11.66
N SER A 57 3.83 4.05 10.57
CA SER A 57 3.82 2.83 9.74
C SER A 57 5.22 2.35 9.41
N PHE A 58 5.34 1.05 9.14
CA PHE A 58 6.56 0.41 8.69
C PHE A 58 6.46 0.00 7.22
N LEU A 59 7.35 0.51 6.38
CA LEU A 59 7.47 0.17 4.97
C LEU A 59 8.86 -0.41 4.68
N SER A 60 8.92 -1.58 4.04
CA SER A 60 10.21 -2.21 3.71
C SER A 60 10.17 -2.96 2.38
N GLY A 61 11.18 -2.77 1.54
CA GLY A 61 11.33 -3.43 0.24
C GLY A 61 11.12 -2.50 -0.94
N ASN A 62 10.50 -3.00 -2.02
CA ASN A 62 10.20 -2.24 -3.24
C ASN A 62 8.72 -1.82 -3.22
N ILE A 63 8.45 -0.54 -2.97
CA ILE A 63 7.08 -0.06 -2.76
C ILE A 63 6.87 1.22 -3.58
N SER A 64 5.75 1.30 -4.28
CA SER A 64 5.30 2.54 -4.91
C SER A 64 3.92 2.94 -4.42
N ILE A 65 3.72 4.23 -4.14
CA ILE A 65 2.46 4.76 -3.61
C ILE A 65 2.01 5.93 -4.46
N GLY A 66 0.80 5.79 -5.01
CA GLY A 66 0.15 6.77 -5.86
C GLY A 66 -0.33 8.00 -5.10
N ARG A 67 -0.63 9.05 -5.85
CA ARG A 67 -0.99 10.36 -5.33
C ARG A 67 -2.24 10.32 -4.44
N PHE A 68 -2.30 11.20 -3.46
CA PHE A 68 -3.42 11.35 -2.52
C PHE A 68 -3.76 10.12 -1.70
N SER A 69 -2.92 9.08 -1.71
CA SER A 69 -3.14 7.90 -0.88
C SER A 69 -2.72 8.14 0.56
N SER A 70 -3.49 7.57 1.49
CA SER A 70 -3.29 7.71 2.93
C SER A 70 -3.10 6.35 3.58
N ILE A 71 -2.04 6.21 4.38
CA ILE A 71 -1.70 5.00 5.13
C ILE A 71 -1.57 5.38 6.60
N ASN A 72 -2.39 4.77 7.43
CA ASN A 72 -2.47 5.08 8.84
C ASN A 72 -2.00 3.93 9.73
N GLY A 73 -1.16 4.24 10.71
CA GLY A 73 -0.81 3.39 11.84
C GLY A 73 -1.70 3.64 13.06
N PRO A 74 -1.33 3.11 14.21
CA PRO A 74 -0.16 2.25 14.44
C PRO A 74 -0.33 0.83 13.89
N ASN A 75 0.79 0.05 13.93
CA ASN A 75 0.83 -1.35 13.57
C ASN A 75 0.51 -1.67 12.09
N THR A 76 0.60 -0.68 11.20
CA THR A 76 0.51 -0.92 9.75
C THR A 76 1.90 -1.24 9.21
N SER A 77 2.02 -2.37 8.49
CA SER A 77 3.25 -2.75 7.82
C SER A 77 3.03 -3.15 6.36
N ILE A 78 3.92 -2.69 5.49
CA ILE A 78 3.94 -3.01 4.07
C ILE A 78 5.33 -3.53 3.74
N ILE A 79 5.42 -4.80 3.35
CA ILE A 79 6.70 -5.46 3.18
C ILE A 79 6.72 -6.23 1.87
N SER A 80 7.76 -5.98 1.05
CA SER A 80 8.08 -6.81 -0.10
C SER A 80 9.43 -7.50 0.07
N SER A 81 9.63 -8.58 -0.69
CA SER A 81 10.93 -9.22 -0.89
C SER A 81 11.86 -8.32 -1.73
N GLU A 82 13.10 -8.73 -1.88
CA GLU A 82 14.09 -8.02 -2.71
C GLU A 82 13.69 -8.01 -4.20
N SER A 83 13.00 -9.06 -4.67
CA SER A 83 12.59 -9.24 -6.07
C SER A 83 11.11 -8.91 -6.33
N GLY A 84 10.28 -8.83 -5.28
CA GLY A 84 8.86 -8.54 -5.41
C GLY A 84 8.55 -7.06 -5.18
N ASN A 85 7.34 -6.65 -5.55
CA ASN A 85 6.88 -5.27 -5.40
C ASN A 85 5.52 -5.21 -4.70
N VAL A 86 5.29 -4.08 -4.00
CA VAL A 86 3.95 -3.65 -3.58
C VAL A 86 3.63 -2.34 -4.29
N LYS A 87 2.58 -2.34 -5.09
CA LYS A 87 2.13 -1.17 -5.85
C LYS A 87 0.78 -0.71 -5.31
N ILE A 88 0.72 0.52 -4.81
CA ILE A 88 -0.50 1.14 -4.30
C ILE A 88 -0.85 2.30 -5.22
N GLY A 89 -2.03 2.27 -5.77
CA GLY A 89 -2.58 3.30 -6.66
C GLY A 89 -2.86 4.63 -5.96
N SER A 90 -3.57 5.49 -6.67
CA SER A 90 -3.93 6.82 -6.21
C SER A 90 -5.25 6.81 -5.42
N PHE A 91 -5.42 7.78 -4.52
CA PHE A 91 -6.64 7.96 -3.71
C PHE A 91 -7.01 6.76 -2.83
N CYS A 92 -6.05 5.90 -2.50
CA CYS A 92 -6.29 4.77 -1.59
C CYS A 92 -6.34 5.23 -0.13
N SER A 93 -7.20 4.57 0.63
CA SER A 93 -7.35 4.79 2.08
C SER A 93 -7.03 3.49 2.82
N ILE A 94 -5.91 3.45 3.53
CA ILE A 94 -5.45 2.27 4.28
C ILE A 94 -5.49 2.61 5.78
N ALA A 95 -6.32 1.88 6.50
CA ALA A 95 -6.50 2.07 7.93
C ALA A 95 -5.35 1.46 8.76
N ARG A 96 -5.40 1.65 10.08
CA ARG A 96 -4.41 1.13 11.02
C ARG A 96 -4.41 -0.40 11.11
N GLY A 97 -3.27 -0.97 11.48
CA GLY A 97 -3.12 -2.41 11.73
C GLY A 97 -3.12 -3.27 10.48
N VAL A 98 -3.07 -2.67 9.29
CA VAL A 98 -3.05 -3.41 8.03
C VAL A 98 -1.68 -4.03 7.79
N GLN A 99 -1.66 -5.32 7.44
CA GLN A 99 -0.46 -6.06 7.08
C GLN A 99 -0.50 -6.41 5.60
N ILE A 100 0.46 -5.90 4.83
CA ILE A 100 0.64 -6.22 3.40
C ILE A 100 1.97 -6.95 3.26
N GLN A 101 1.91 -8.25 2.95
CA GLN A 101 3.05 -9.15 2.95
C GLN A 101 3.21 -9.82 1.59
N GLU A 102 4.21 -9.39 0.80
CA GLU A 102 4.38 -9.86 -0.58
C GLU A 102 5.06 -11.23 -0.68
N PHE A 103 5.67 -11.74 0.35
CA PHE A 103 6.36 -13.04 0.32
C PHE A 103 5.95 -13.92 1.50
N ASN A 104 6.22 -15.22 1.37
CA ASN A 104 5.98 -16.25 2.37
C ASN A 104 7.28 -17.01 2.66
N HIS A 105 7.28 -17.84 3.71
CA HIS A 105 8.30 -18.86 3.87
C HIS A 105 8.08 -20.01 2.86
N LYS A 106 9.15 -20.62 2.38
CA LYS A 106 9.04 -21.89 1.66
C LYS A 106 8.61 -22.98 2.61
N PHE A 107 7.41 -23.52 2.40
CA PHE A 107 6.81 -24.54 3.26
C PHE A 107 7.00 -25.98 2.75
N ASN A 108 7.48 -26.15 1.51
CA ASN A 108 7.70 -27.44 0.85
C ASN A 108 9.11 -28.03 1.07
N ARG A 109 9.76 -27.65 2.17
CA ARG A 109 11.08 -28.10 2.61
C ARG A 109 10.98 -28.77 3.97
N THR A 110 12.04 -29.49 4.37
CA THR A 110 12.14 -30.14 5.70
C THR A 110 11.90 -29.15 6.84
N SER A 111 12.30 -27.87 6.68
CA SER A 111 12.07 -26.83 7.65
C SER A 111 11.54 -25.56 6.97
N SER A 112 10.55 -24.93 7.55
CA SER A 112 10.08 -23.59 7.17
C SER A 112 10.89 -22.46 7.82
N TYR A 113 11.85 -22.78 8.68
CA TYR A 113 12.77 -21.81 9.26
C TYR A 113 13.72 -21.23 8.20
N TYR A 114 14.23 -20.03 8.41
CA TYR A 114 15.28 -19.42 7.55
C TYR A 114 16.62 -20.17 7.69
N ILE A 115 16.62 -21.48 7.47
CA ILE A 115 17.77 -22.36 7.66
C ILE A 115 18.88 -22.04 6.63
N GLY A 116 18.50 -21.69 5.43
CA GLY A 116 19.41 -21.27 4.37
C GLY A 116 20.19 -20.03 4.79
N GLN A 117 19.49 -19.00 5.25
CA GLN A 117 20.08 -17.75 5.65
C GLN A 117 20.87 -17.88 6.96
N ASN A 118 20.28 -18.46 7.99
CA ASN A 118 20.82 -18.37 9.35
C ASN A 118 21.86 -19.46 9.67
N ILE A 119 21.88 -20.57 8.92
CA ILE A 119 22.85 -21.67 9.16
C ILE A 119 23.79 -21.84 7.97
N PHE A 120 23.27 -21.75 6.75
CA PHE A 120 24.07 -22.01 5.54
C PHE A 120 24.58 -20.72 4.86
N ASN A 121 24.38 -19.54 5.47
CA ASN A 121 24.79 -18.24 4.93
C ASN A 121 24.33 -18.01 3.48
N LYS A 122 23.16 -18.50 3.10
CA LYS A 122 22.55 -18.28 1.80
C LYS A 122 21.76 -16.96 1.78
N PRO A 123 21.58 -16.31 0.63
CA PRO A 123 20.69 -15.18 0.51
C PRO A 123 19.25 -15.51 0.96
N ARG A 124 18.54 -14.55 1.54
CA ARG A 124 17.18 -14.73 2.08
C ARG A 124 16.18 -15.34 1.10
N ILE A 125 16.34 -15.06 -0.20
CA ILE A 125 15.50 -15.60 -1.27
C ILE A 125 15.48 -17.14 -1.33
N PHE A 126 16.50 -17.81 -0.75
CA PHE A 126 16.48 -19.26 -0.64
C PHE A 126 15.37 -19.77 0.27
N ASP A 127 15.00 -19.02 1.30
CA ASP A 127 14.05 -19.43 2.33
C ASP A 127 12.64 -18.83 2.13
N THR A 128 12.52 -17.91 1.18
CA THR A 128 11.24 -17.25 0.88
C THR A 128 10.73 -17.59 -0.51
N GLU A 129 9.43 -17.49 -0.69
CA GLU A 129 8.74 -17.58 -1.97
C GLU A 129 7.75 -16.43 -2.13
N SER A 130 7.59 -15.96 -3.34
CA SER A 130 6.58 -14.98 -3.72
C SER A 130 5.61 -15.60 -4.71
N LYS A 131 4.33 -15.27 -4.58
CA LYS A 131 3.28 -15.59 -5.57
C LYS A 131 3.11 -14.48 -6.61
N GLY A 132 3.95 -13.47 -6.55
CA GLY A 132 3.93 -12.28 -7.40
C GLY A 132 3.71 -10.99 -6.62
N ASP A 133 3.78 -9.87 -7.34
CA ASP A 133 3.55 -8.54 -6.79
C ASP A 133 2.18 -8.43 -6.12
N ILE A 134 2.09 -7.60 -5.08
CA ILE A 134 0.79 -7.14 -4.58
C ILE A 134 0.46 -5.84 -5.30
N ILE A 135 -0.71 -5.81 -5.94
CA ILE A 135 -1.19 -4.65 -6.69
C ILE A 135 -2.50 -4.16 -6.07
N ILE A 136 -2.50 -2.94 -5.58
CA ILE A 136 -3.68 -2.24 -5.08
C ILE A 136 -3.93 -1.09 -6.06
N GLU A 137 -5.01 -1.18 -6.84
CA GLU A 137 -5.36 -0.15 -7.82
C GLU A 137 -5.93 1.11 -7.14
N ASP A 138 -6.39 2.09 -7.93
CA ASP A 138 -6.86 3.37 -7.42
C ASP A 138 -8.18 3.27 -6.64
N ASP A 139 -8.45 4.23 -5.75
CA ASP A 139 -9.70 4.36 -4.98
C ASP A 139 -10.03 3.13 -4.11
N VAL A 140 -9.04 2.38 -3.66
CA VAL A 140 -9.24 1.23 -2.76
C VAL A 140 -9.30 1.69 -1.31
N TRP A 141 -10.30 1.17 -0.57
CA TRP A 141 -10.37 1.34 0.87
C TRP A 141 -10.09 0.02 1.58
N ILE A 142 -9.07 0.01 2.44
CA ILE A 142 -8.72 -1.14 3.30
C ILE A 142 -9.02 -0.77 4.75
N GLY A 143 -9.97 -1.48 5.33
CA GLY A 143 -10.37 -1.37 6.73
C GLY A 143 -9.26 -1.79 7.70
N ALA A 144 -9.45 -1.47 8.97
CA ALA A 144 -8.46 -1.76 10.02
C ALA A 144 -8.21 -3.27 10.19
N ASN A 145 -6.96 -3.61 10.55
CA ASN A 145 -6.55 -4.98 10.89
C ASN A 145 -6.75 -6.00 9.74
N CYS A 146 -6.67 -5.55 8.49
CA CYS A 146 -6.69 -6.44 7.34
C CYS A 146 -5.32 -7.03 7.05
N ILE A 147 -5.30 -8.21 6.45
CA ILE A 147 -4.08 -8.89 6.00
C ILE A 147 -4.21 -9.14 4.49
N ILE A 148 -3.23 -8.65 3.72
CA ILE A 148 -3.15 -8.85 2.27
C ILE A 148 -1.92 -9.72 1.97
N LEU A 149 -2.15 -10.88 1.36
CA LEU A 149 -1.09 -11.86 1.11
C LEU A 149 -0.50 -11.74 -0.32
N SER A 150 0.63 -12.39 -0.49
CA SER A 150 1.44 -12.43 -1.70
C SER A 150 0.64 -12.73 -2.97
N GLY A 151 0.93 -11.99 -4.06
CA GLY A 151 0.35 -12.19 -5.39
C GLY A 151 -1.07 -11.66 -5.57
N VAL A 152 -1.64 -10.99 -4.55
CA VAL A 152 -3.03 -10.50 -4.62
C VAL A 152 -3.10 -9.19 -5.41
N LYS A 153 -4.08 -9.13 -6.33
CA LYS A 153 -4.52 -7.90 -6.97
C LYS A 153 -5.85 -7.43 -6.36
N ILE A 154 -5.88 -6.22 -5.81
CA ILE A 154 -7.10 -5.53 -5.37
C ILE A 154 -7.44 -4.48 -6.41
N SER A 155 -8.51 -4.75 -7.17
CA SER A 155 -8.90 -3.88 -8.27
C SER A 155 -9.60 -2.62 -7.78
N ARG A 156 -9.65 -1.63 -8.66
CA ARG A 156 -10.12 -0.26 -8.43
C ARG A 156 -11.45 -0.20 -7.71
N GLY A 157 -11.55 0.76 -6.82
CA GLY A 157 -12.78 1.05 -6.09
C GLY A 157 -13.22 -0.05 -5.12
N ALA A 158 -12.43 -1.11 -4.91
CA ALA A 158 -12.77 -2.16 -3.97
C ALA A 158 -12.70 -1.69 -2.51
N ILE A 159 -13.50 -2.31 -1.67
CA ILE A 159 -13.50 -2.10 -0.21
C ILE A 159 -13.20 -3.43 0.47
N ILE A 160 -12.19 -3.42 1.32
CA ILE A 160 -11.82 -4.54 2.18
C ILE A 160 -12.32 -4.21 3.58
N ALA A 161 -13.32 -4.93 4.06
CA ALA A 161 -13.87 -4.72 5.41
C ALA A 161 -12.84 -5.07 6.49
N ALA A 162 -12.92 -4.38 7.62
CA ALA A 162 -11.99 -4.55 8.73
C ALA A 162 -11.86 -6.02 9.17
N GLY A 163 -10.65 -6.42 9.57
CA GLY A 163 -10.35 -7.78 10.04
C GLY A 163 -10.30 -8.85 8.95
N SER A 164 -10.33 -8.49 7.68
CA SER A 164 -10.33 -9.44 6.57
C SER A 164 -8.94 -9.96 6.22
N VAL A 165 -8.86 -11.24 5.79
CA VAL A 165 -7.64 -11.86 5.25
C VAL A 165 -7.83 -12.13 3.77
N VAL A 166 -7.15 -11.36 2.92
CA VAL A 166 -7.26 -11.41 1.47
C VAL A 166 -6.19 -12.31 0.89
N ILE A 167 -6.60 -13.42 0.28
CA ILE A 167 -5.72 -14.45 -0.28
C ILE A 167 -5.92 -14.68 -1.78
N LYS A 168 -6.86 -13.94 -2.39
CA LYS A 168 -7.21 -14.01 -3.82
C LYS A 168 -7.50 -12.62 -4.34
N ASP A 169 -7.47 -12.47 -5.66
CA ASP A 169 -7.80 -11.22 -6.34
C ASP A 169 -9.21 -10.74 -6.01
N VAL A 170 -9.33 -9.42 -5.95
CA VAL A 170 -10.57 -8.72 -5.63
C VAL A 170 -11.06 -7.97 -6.86
N ALA A 171 -12.28 -8.25 -7.29
CA ALA A 171 -12.88 -7.63 -8.46
C ALA A 171 -13.14 -6.12 -8.24
N PRO A 172 -13.19 -5.31 -9.32
CA PRO A 172 -13.45 -3.88 -9.22
C PRO A 172 -14.77 -3.57 -8.48
N TYR A 173 -14.74 -2.53 -7.65
CA TYR A 173 -15.89 -2.05 -6.87
C TYR A 173 -16.56 -3.10 -5.99
N SER A 174 -15.88 -4.19 -5.67
CA SER A 174 -16.38 -5.20 -4.75
C SER A 174 -16.16 -4.79 -3.30
N ILE A 175 -17.12 -5.14 -2.44
CA ILE A 175 -16.97 -5.13 -0.98
C ILE A 175 -16.72 -6.56 -0.54
N ILE A 176 -15.59 -6.82 0.07
CA ILE A 176 -15.22 -8.14 0.58
C ILE A 176 -15.03 -8.13 2.09
N ALA A 177 -15.28 -9.27 2.75
CA ALA A 177 -15.10 -9.41 4.19
C ALA A 177 -14.78 -10.86 4.59
N GLY A 178 -14.18 -11.03 5.76
CA GLY A 178 -14.00 -12.32 6.44
C GLY A 178 -12.62 -12.94 6.31
N VAL A 179 -12.47 -14.16 6.87
CA VAL A 179 -11.23 -14.95 6.91
C VAL A 179 -11.55 -16.39 6.45
N PRO A 180 -11.16 -16.79 5.22
CA PRO A 180 -10.65 -15.92 4.15
C PRO A 180 -11.72 -14.97 3.62
N ALA A 181 -11.30 -13.82 3.10
CA ALA A 181 -12.22 -12.81 2.58
C ALA A 181 -13.01 -13.32 1.37
N LYS A 182 -14.32 -13.02 1.36
CA LYS A 182 -15.24 -13.34 0.28
C LYS A 182 -16.01 -12.09 -0.12
N GLN A 183 -16.46 -12.03 -1.36
CA GLN A 183 -17.31 -10.93 -1.83
C GLN A 183 -18.66 -10.97 -1.13
N ILE A 184 -19.04 -9.83 -0.56
CA ILE A 184 -20.35 -9.60 0.06
C ILE A 184 -21.31 -9.00 -0.95
N LYS A 185 -20.88 -7.92 -1.65
CA LYS A 185 -21.65 -7.23 -2.67
C LYS A 185 -20.75 -6.34 -3.52
N LYS A 186 -21.31 -5.72 -4.55
CA LYS A 186 -20.71 -4.56 -5.22
C LYS A 186 -21.11 -3.25 -4.53
N ARG A 187 -20.26 -2.22 -4.68
CA ARG A 187 -20.55 -0.87 -4.18
C ARG A 187 -21.71 -0.23 -4.90
N PHE A 188 -21.79 -0.47 -6.21
CA PHE A 188 -22.67 0.23 -7.13
C PHE A 188 -23.28 -0.74 -8.14
N SER A 189 -24.34 -0.28 -8.83
CA SER A 189 -24.88 -0.96 -10.02
C SER A 189 -23.88 -1.00 -11.17
N GLU A 190 -24.00 -1.95 -12.07
CA GLU A 190 -23.11 -2.07 -13.24
C GLU A 190 -23.08 -0.76 -14.07
N LYS A 191 -24.23 -0.12 -14.26
CA LYS A 191 -24.34 1.16 -14.97
C LYS A 191 -23.50 2.27 -14.29
N THR A 192 -23.52 2.32 -12.97
CA THR A 192 -22.72 3.28 -12.20
C THR A 192 -21.24 2.95 -12.31
N ILE A 193 -20.86 1.67 -12.24
CA ILE A 193 -19.47 1.23 -12.41
C ILE A 193 -18.95 1.61 -13.80
N GLU A 194 -19.70 1.37 -14.86
CA GLU A 194 -19.34 1.76 -16.22
C GLU A 194 -19.12 3.27 -16.37
N LEU A 195 -19.98 4.08 -15.75
CA LEU A 195 -19.82 5.54 -15.75
C LEU A 195 -18.53 5.96 -15.05
N LEU A 196 -18.23 5.37 -13.88
CA LEU A 196 -17.02 5.67 -13.13
C LEU A 196 -15.77 5.24 -13.91
N GLU A 197 -15.76 4.04 -14.51
CA GLU A 197 -14.65 3.56 -15.33
C GLU A 197 -14.41 4.44 -16.58
N LYS A 198 -15.47 4.86 -17.26
CA LYS A 198 -15.39 5.78 -18.41
C LYS A 198 -14.84 7.14 -18.02
N SER A 199 -15.16 7.64 -16.84
CA SER A 199 -14.69 8.96 -16.36
C SER A 199 -13.19 9.01 -16.15
N LYS A 200 -12.59 7.91 -15.74
CA LYS A 200 -11.17 7.80 -15.30
C LYS A 200 -10.79 8.91 -14.33
N TRP A 201 -11.68 9.29 -13.41
CA TRP A 201 -11.53 10.44 -12.52
C TRP A 201 -10.25 10.42 -11.67
N TRP A 202 -9.74 9.25 -11.36
CA TRP A 202 -8.48 9.07 -10.61
C TRP A 202 -7.24 9.60 -11.38
N THR A 203 -7.38 9.87 -12.69
CA THR A 203 -6.33 10.50 -13.50
C THR A 203 -6.51 12.02 -13.66
N TRP A 204 -7.63 12.59 -13.20
CA TRP A 204 -7.90 14.01 -13.33
C TRP A 204 -6.93 14.82 -12.47
N ASP A 205 -6.53 15.98 -12.96
CA ASP A 205 -5.83 16.96 -12.14
C ASP A 205 -6.74 17.55 -11.06
N ILE A 206 -6.15 18.28 -10.11
CA ILE A 206 -6.88 18.84 -8.98
C ILE A 206 -7.87 19.93 -9.40
N SER A 207 -7.57 20.69 -10.43
CA SER A 207 -8.47 21.73 -10.95
C SER A 207 -9.76 21.08 -11.46
N LYS A 208 -9.63 20.05 -12.30
CA LYS A 208 -10.76 19.28 -12.81
C LYS A 208 -11.56 18.59 -11.72
N ILE A 209 -10.89 18.05 -10.69
CA ILE A 209 -11.61 17.46 -9.54
C ILE A 209 -12.46 18.51 -8.84
N LYS A 210 -11.90 19.70 -8.57
CA LYS A 210 -12.61 20.82 -7.92
C LYS A 210 -13.78 21.34 -8.75
N GLU A 211 -13.61 21.47 -10.06
CA GLU A 211 -14.67 21.89 -10.98
C GLU A 211 -15.84 20.89 -11.06
N ASN A 212 -15.59 19.64 -10.72
CA ASN A 212 -16.57 18.57 -10.74
C ASN A 212 -16.98 18.10 -9.33
N GLU A 213 -17.08 19.00 -8.36
CA GLU A 213 -17.42 18.68 -6.96
C GLU A 213 -18.65 17.79 -6.84
N GLN A 214 -19.72 18.11 -7.55
CA GLN A 214 -20.99 17.36 -7.53
C GLN A 214 -20.84 15.92 -8.06
N PHE A 215 -19.86 15.65 -8.93
CA PHE A 215 -19.54 14.29 -9.37
C PHE A 215 -19.11 13.41 -8.20
N PHE A 216 -18.40 13.98 -7.20
CA PHE A 216 -17.89 13.25 -6.06
C PHE A 216 -18.86 13.21 -4.87
N LEU A 217 -19.63 14.26 -4.66
CA LEU A 217 -20.52 14.39 -3.50
C LEU A 217 -21.89 13.74 -3.70
N LYS A 218 -22.30 13.49 -4.95
CA LYS A 218 -23.56 12.83 -5.26
C LYS A 218 -23.51 11.37 -4.79
N GLU A 219 -24.43 10.96 -3.93
CA GLU A 219 -24.63 9.56 -3.59
C GLU A 219 -25.02 8.71 -4.80
N ARG A 220 -24.49 7.51 -4.88
CA ARG A 220 -24.69 6.59 -6.00
C ARG A 220 -25.06 5.21 -5.47
N SER A 221 -25.94 4.55 -6.19
CA SER A 221 -26.36 3.17 -5.95
C SER A 221 -25.89 2.24 -7.07
#